data_e69ecf81a3c8ace71770f5a998456731
#
_entry.id   e69ecf81a3c8ace71770f5a998456731
#
_cell.length_a   1.000
_cell.length_b   1.000
_cell.length_c   1.000
_cell.angle_alpha   90.00
_cell.angle_beta   90.00
_cell.angle_gamma   90.00
#
_symmetry.space_group_name_H-M   'P 1'
#
loop_
_entity.id
_entity.type
_entity.pdbx_description
1 polymer ?
#
loop_
_entity_poly.entity_id
_entity_poly.type
_entity_poly.pdbx_seq_one_letter_code
_entity_poly.pdbx_strand_id
1 'polypeptide(L)'
;MKNDIETLQEKIESLPKGYISNKTIGGKVRHYLQWTDNGKIKSQYIPDEDYEKVKLEIEKRKVLQKQLKKLQNKQISKNNILFETNVICGESLKTLIHYVKDLDKRDCYKILNDYLYGVVTPRICSVYGLRRTGKITMLFQAILDMNNDDFKKAVYIKIKKGQSMVMLDHDLKKLERLGYKYIFIDEITFMEDFIDTASILSDIYAAMGMKIVISGIDSLGIWFASRYELYDRTYFIHTTWISFSEYSSLLKIDEIDEYIRYGGTLRVGEVDFDDDESTRRYIDTAICGNIQHSLKCFEDGLHFRKLRELYEANELTNAINRIIENMNHRFVVDVLTNDFKSSDLNLAKKNILKEKNLDLKTDILQKIDERNVLNRLMEILEIENKQNQSVNITQEHVREIKEYLFALELIEECPVKYLLAKHDDNDKNILFTQPGMRFCQAQALVFSLKKDKMFSSINEQEKDYVFNKIIDGVKGRMLEEIVLYESMRKLKKEFDVFKLEFIDSEFDMVIMNKKTYECKIYEIKHSKIKDANQYRHITNENRLQETEKMFGKIIGKYVLYRGENEKMANGVEYLNVCSFLKSL
;
A
#
# COMPACT_ATOMS: atom_id res chain seq x y z
N MET A 1 37.91 -4.24 5.95
CA MET A 1 38.67 -4.08 4.68
C MET A 1 39.19 -2.66 4.49
N LYS A 2 38.36 -1.58 4.60
CA LYS A 2 38.85 -0.19 4.49
C LYS A 2 39.82 0.13 5.64
N ASN A 3 39.47 -0.17 6.87
CA ASN A 3 40.36 -0.06 8.05
C ASN A 3 41.64 -0.91 7.92
N ASP A 4 41.57 -2.10 7.30
CA ASP A 4 42.76 -2.95 7.12
C ASP A 4 43.71 -2.37 6.07
N ILE A 5 43.17 -1.70 5.06
CA ILE A 5 43.95 -0.99 4.03
C ILE A 5 44.65 0.25 4.63
N GLU A 6 43.92 1.05 5.40
CA GLU A 6 44.45 2.24 6.08
C GLU A 6 45.55 1.83 7.09
N THR A 7 45.33 0.80 7.91
CA THR A 7 46.31 0.28 8.85
C THR A 7 47.56 -0.30 8.15
N LEU A 8 47.39 -0.95 6.97
CA LEU A 8 48.51 -1.44 6.19
C LEU A 8 49.31 -0.29 5.53
N GLN A 9 48.62 0.76 5.09
CA GLN A 9 49.25 1.98 4.54
C GLN A 9 50.12 2.66 5.59
N GLU A 10 49.61 2.86 6.81
CA GLU A 10 50.36 3.45 7.94
C GLU A 10 51.60 2.62 8.27
N LYS A 11 51.46 1.27 8.34
CA LYS A 11 52.61 0.36 8.56
C LYS A 11 53.63 0.42 7.45
N ILE A 12 53.23 0.60 6.18
CA ILE A 12 54.15 0.72 5.05
C ILE A 12 54.85 2.09 5.10
N GLU A 13 54.16 3.16 5.50
CA GLU A 13 54.76 4.49 5.61
C GLU A 13 55.79 4.60 6.71
N SER A 14 55.64 3.84 7.79
CA SER A 14 56.62 3.78 8.90
C SER A 14 57.93 3.07 8.56
N LEU A 15 58.02 2.36 7.44
CA LEU A 15 59.19 1.56 7.03
C LEU A 15 60.05 2.28 5.97
N PRO A 16 61.39 2.10 5.94
CA PRO A 16 62.28 2.74 5.01
C PRO A 16 61.89 2.55 3.54
N LYS A 17 61.89 3.63 2.77
CA LYS A 17 61.68 3.61 1.31
C LYS A 17 62.97 3.32 0.56
N GLY A 18 62.91 2.56 -0.51
CA GLY A 18 64.06 2.39 -1.43
C GLY A 18 64.69 0.98 -1.41
N TYR A 19 65.94 0.94 -1.79
CA TYR A 19 66.73 -0.30 -1.88
C TYR A 19 68.16 -0.08 -1.38
N ILE A 20 68.82 -1.15 -0.98
CA ILE A 20 70.23 -1.07 -0.54
C ILE A 20 71.14 -1.17 -1.76
N SER A 21 72.03 -0.18 -1.90
CA SER A 21 73.07 -0.13 -2.90
C SER A 21 74.44 -0.25 -2.23
N ASN A 22 75.30 -1.14 -2.74
CA ASN A 22 76.64 -1.37 -2.24
C ASN A 22 77.64 -0.59 -3.09
N LYS A 23 78.51 0.21 -2.44
CA LYS A 23 79.61 0.96 -3.10
C LYS A 23 80.92 0.57 -2.47
N THR A 24 81.93 0.29 -3.31
CA THR A 24 83.29 0.03 -2.84
C THR A 24 84.07 1.34 -2.78
N ILE A 25 84.45 1.78 -1.59
CA ILE A 25 85.20 3.02 -1.33
C ILE A 25 86.43 2.66 -0.51
N GLY A 26 87.62 2.91 -1.04
CA GLY A 26 88.88 2.61 -0.33
C GLY A 26 89.07 1.12 -0.04
N GLY A 27 88.63 0.22 -0.91
CA GLY A 27 88.74 -1.24 -0.74
C GLY A 27 87.70 -1.87 0.26
N LYS A 28 86.86 -1.08 0.88
CA LYS A 28 85.80 -1.56 1.76
C LYS A 28 84.41 -1.36 1.12
N VAL A 29 83.55 -2.35 1.23
CA VAL A 29 82.16 -2.30 0.82
C VAL A 29 81.39 -1.46 1.84
N ARG A 30 80.70 -0.42 1.36
CA ARG A 30 79.84 0.45 2.19
C ARG A 30 78.41 0.34 1.66
N HIS A 31 77.45 0.28 2.58
CA HIS A 31 76.02 0.12 2.31
C HIS A 31 75.30 1.47 2.30
N TYR A 32 74.42 1.68 1.31
CA TYR A 32 73.63 2.93 1.20
C TYR A 32 72.16 2.57 0.93
N LEU A 33 71.24 3.16 1.68
CA LEU A 33 69.82 3.19 1.36
C LEU A 33 69.62 4.24 0.24
N GLN A 34 69.09 3.82 -0.90
CA GLN A 34 68.78 4.70 -2.00
C GLN A 34 67.29 4.72 -2.28
N TRP A 35 66.69 5.91 -2.46
CA TRP A 35 65.31 6.11 -2.83
C TRP A 35 65.16 7.28 -3.77
N THR A 36 64.07 7.33 -4.54
CA THR A 36 63.74 8.45 -5.40
C THR A 36 62.77 9.39 -4.68
N ASP A 37 63.11 10.69 -4.64
CA ASP A 37 62.32 11.73 -4.07
C ASP A 37 62.23 12.89 -5.08
N ASN A 38 61.02 13.26 -5.52
CA ASN A 38 60.76 14.30 -6.56
C ASN A 38 61.65 14.16 -7.80
N GLY A 39 61.84 12.93 -8.32
CA GLY A 39 62.63 12.64 -9.52
C GLY A 39 64.15 12.62 -9.29
N LYS A 40 64.63 12.92 -8.09
CA LYS A 40 66.06 12.87 -7.73
C LYS A 40 66.35 11.67 -6.83
N ILE A 41 67.44 10.97 -7.11
CA ILE A 41 67.92 9.84 -6.27
C ILE A 41 68.60 10.43 -5.02
N LYS A 42 68.04 10.12 -3.86
CA LYS A 42 68.66 10.38 -2.57
C LYS A 42 69.34 9.13 -2.06
N SER A 43 70.44 9.32 -1.29
CA SER A 43 71.24 8.23 -0.79
C SER A 43 71.68 8.52 0.65
N GLN A 44 71.52 7.58 1.55
CA GLN A 44 71.92 7.69 2.95
C GLN A 44 72.81 6.51 3.31
N TYR A 45 73.95 6.77 3.96
CA TYR A 45 74.86 5.72 4.41
C TYR A 45 74.21 4.90 5.50
N ILE A 46 74.40 3.53 5.45
CA ILE A 46 73.96 2.60 6.45
C ILE A 46 75.21 2.07 7.16
N PRO A 47 75.36 2.26 8.49
CA PRO A 47 76.39 1.62 9.26
C PRO A 47 76.31 0.10 9.21
N ASP A 48 77.43 -0.59 9.32
CA ASP A 48 77.45 -2.07 9.21
C ASP A 48 76.62 -2.75 10.32
N GLU A 49 76.50 -2.13 11.49
CA GLU A 49 75.66 -2.54 12.63
C GLU A 49 74.15 -2.49 12.27
N ASP A 50 73.70 -1.54 11.44
CA ASP A 50 72.31 -1.34 11.07
C ASP A 50 71.92 -2.03 9.75
N TYR A 51 72.87 -2.60 9.04
CA TYR A 51 72.66 -3.19 7.72
C TYR A 51 71.61 -4.29 7.70
N GLU A 52 71.67 -5.27 8.58
CA GLU A 52 70.71 -6.39 8.60
C GLU A 52 69.32 -5.92 9.08
N LYS A 53 69.26 -4.93 9.96
CA LYS A 53 67.99 -4.32 10.41
C LYS A 53 67.29 -3.59 9.26
N VAL A 54 67.99 -2.71 8.57
CA VAL A 54 67.43 -1.95 7.42
C VAL A 54 67.04 -2.88 6.29
N LYS A 55 67.80 -3.93 6.03
CA LYS A 55 67.48 -4.93 5.01
C LYS A 55 66.18 -5.67 5.35
N LEU A 56 65.99 -6.09 6.60
CA LEU A 56 64.79 -6.77 7.09
C LEU A 56 63.56 -5.83 6.99
N GLU A 57 63.72 -4.56 7.32
CA GLU A 57 62.66 -3.57 7.24
C GLU A 57 62.22 -3.28 5.78
N ILE A 58 63.17 -3.28 4.84
CA ILE A 58 62.86 -3.14 3.40
C ILE A 58 62.13 -4.38 2.87
N GLU A 59 62.55 -5.57 3.27
CA GLU A 59 61.85 -6.82 2.91
C GLU A 59 60.46 -6.87 3.48
N LYS A 60 60.29 -6.49 4.74
CA LYS A 60 58.98 -6.37 5.41
C LYS A 60 58.08 -5.38 4.67
N ARG A 61 58.61 -4.21 4.25
CA ARG A 61 57.90 -3.26 3.43
C ARG A 61 57.40 -3.86 2.11
N LYS A 62 58.26 -4.62 1.41
CA LYS A 62 57.88 -5.27 0.13
C LYS A 62 56.76 -6.30 0.32
N VAL A 63 56.78 -7.06 1.41
CA VAL A 63 55.73 -8.03 1.74
C VAL A 63 54.39 -7.31 2.00
N LEU A 64 54.44 -6.25 2.81
CA LEU A 64 53.22 -5.45 3.11
C LEU A 64 52.67 -4.75 1.87
N GLN A 65 53.54 -4.26 0.98
CA GLN A 65 53.11 -3.70 -0.31
C GLN A 65 52.41 -4.72 -1.23
N LYS A 66 52.93 -5.98 -1.26
CA LYS A 66 52.25 -7.06 -1.98
C LYS A 66 50.90 -7.42 -1.38
N GLN A 67 50.78 -7.39 -0.05
CA GLN A 67 49.50 -7.61 0.63
C GLN A 67 48.50 -6.46 0.33
N LEU A 68 48.95 -5.21 0.43
CA LEU A 68 48.12 -4.04 0.09
C LEU A 68 47.62 -4.11 -1.35
N LYS A 69 48.51 -4.44 -2.31
CA LYS A 69 48.14 -4.57 -3.72
C LYS A 69 47.12 -5.70 -3.97
N LYS A 70 47.25 -6.82 -3.22
CA LYS A 70 46.26 -7.91 -3.28
C LYS A 70 44.90 -7.47 -2.73
N LEU A 71 44.86 -6.70 -1.64
CA LEU A 71 43.61 -6.19 -1.05
C LEU A 71 42.99 -5.12 -1.93
N GLN A 72 43.80 -4.22 -2.49
CA GLN A 72 43.31 -3.20 -3.45
C GLN A 72 42.77 -3.84 -4.73
N ASN A 73 43.45 -4.86 -5.28
CA ASN A 73 42.93 -5.60 -6.44
C ASN A 73 41.63 -6.35 -6.12
N LYS A 74 41.50 -6.89 -4.92
CA LYS A 74 40.28 -7.55 -4.44
C LYS A 74 39.13 -6.54 -4.25
N GLN A 75 39.45 -5.30 -3.89
CA GLN A 75 38.49 -4.20 -3.81
C GLN A 75 38.09 -3.67 -5.18
N ILE A 76 39.04 -3.56 -6.12
CA ILE A 76 38.83 -3.15 -7.52
C ILE A 76 38.02 -4.23 -8.25
N SER A 77 38.27 -5.53 -8.01
CA SER A 77 37.47 -6.61 -8.60
C SER A 77 36.04 -6.65 -8.07
N LYS A 78 35.80 -6.25 -6.81
CA LYS A 78 34.43 -6.06 -6.29
C LYS A 78 33.72 -4.84 -6.90
N ASN A 79 34.44 -3.77 -7.21
CA ASN A 79 33.87 -2.56 -7.79
C ASN A 79 33.69 -2.63 -9.32
N ASN A 80 34.29 -3.60 -10.01
CA ASN A 80 34.20 -3.79 -11.47
C ASN A 80 33.36 -5.01 -11.87
N ILE A 81 32.50 -5.54 -10.96
CA ILE A 81 31.56 -6.58 -11.36
C ILE A 81 30.43 -5.89 -12.13
N LEU A 82 30.37 -6.12 -13.42
CA LEU A 82 29.26 -5.71 -14.27
C LEU A 82 28.07 -6.59 -13.97
N PHE A 83 27.03 -5.99 -13.40
CA PHE A 83 25.71 -6.59 -13.26
C PHE A 83 24.86 -6.24 -14.49
N GLU A 84 23.97 -7.16 -14.85
CA GLU A 84 23.03 -7.00 -15.98
C GLU A 84 21.77 -6.26 -15.53
N THR A 85 21.48 -6.30 -14.22
CA THR A 85 20.38 -5.56 -13.60
C THR A 85 20.90 -4.38 -12.77
N ASN A 86 20.00 -3.55 -12.25
CA ASN A 86 20.36 -2.41 -11.40
C ASN A 86 20.64 -2.84 -9.94
N VAL A 87 21.79 -3.42 -9.70
CA VAL A 87 22.23 -3.85 -8.37
C VAL A 87 22.81 -2.68 -7.58
N ILE A 88 22.27 -2.40 -6.41
CA ILE A 88 22.69 -1.32 -5.49
C ILE A 88 23.09 -1.94 -4.14
N CYS A 89 24.30 -1.68 -3.69
CA CYS A 89 24.84 -2.20 -2.41
C CYS A 89 25.81 -1.21 -1.77
N GLY A 90 26.24 -1.49 -0.54
CA GLY A 90 27.23 -0.71 0.20
C GLY A 90 26.82 0.74 0.44
N GLU A 91 27.73 1.72 0.25
CA GLU A 91 27.46 3.15 0.53
C GLU A 91 26.34 3.72 -0.34
N SER A 92 26.23 3.30 -1.60
CA SER A 92 25.12 3.74 -2.48
C SER A 92 23.76 3.29 -1.94
N LEU A 93 23.67 2.06 -1.40
CA LEU A 93 22.46 1.55 -0.76
C LEU A 93 22.16 2.33 0.52
N LYS A 94 23.16 2.61 1.34
CA LYS A 94 23.03 3.38 2.58
C LYS A 94 22.49 4.80 2.32
N THR A 95 22.99 5.46 1.28
CA THR A 95 22.49 6.78 0.86
C THR A 95 21.03 6.69 0.39
N LEU A 96 20.70 5.68 -0.40
CA LEU A 96 19.36 5.49 -0.95
C LEU A 96 18.31 5.29 0.13
N ILE A 97 18.60 4.52 1.19
CA ILE A 97 17.62 4.17 2.24
C ILE A 97 17.54 5.20 3.38
N HIS A 98 18.39 6.21 3.41
CA HIS A 98 18.49 7.13 4.55
C HIS A 98 17.20 7.89 4.84
N TYR A 99 16.43 8.23 3.81
CA TYR A 99 15.21 9.05 3.94
C TYR A 99 14.06 8.37 4.71
N VAL A 100 14.09 7.04 4.86
CA VAL A 100 13.03 6.31 5.60
C VAL A 100 13.30 6.20 7.10
N LYS A 101 14.41 6.78 7.60
CA LYS A 101 14.88 6.62 8.98
C LYS A 101 13.86 7.06 10.03
N ASP A 102 13.18 8.16 9.76
CA ASP A 102 12.27 8.79 10.72
C ASP A 102 10.78 8.47 10.41
N LEU A 103 10.53 7.54 9.50
CA LEU A 103 9.18 7.12 9.13
C LEU A 103 8.71 5.95 10.00
N ASP A 104 7.47 6.03 10.49
CA ASP A 104 6.84 4.92 11.21
C ASP A 104 6.61 3.71 10.29
N LYS A 105 6.57 2.52 10.89
CA LYS A 105 6.48 1.25 10.17
C LYS A 105 5.03 0.81 10.00
N ARG A 106 4.75 0.19 8.85
CA ARG A 106 3.48 -0.48 8.59
C ARG A 106 3.27 -1.68 9.54
N ASP A 107 2.02 -1.98 9.89
CA ASP A 107 1.68 -3.16 10.73
C ASP A 107 2.20 -4.47 10.10
N CYS A 108 2.12 -4.57 8.78
CA CYS A 108 2.61 -5.73 8.03
C CYS A 108 4.16 -5.86 8.00
N TYR A 109 4.90 -4.85 8.44
CA TYR A 109 6.36 -4.90 8.54
C TYR A 109 6.86 -6.07 9.40
N LYS A 110 6.12 -6.42 10.44
CA LYS A 110 6.46 -7.55 11.32
C LYS A 110 6.63 -8.85 10.53
N ILE A 111 5.76 -9.12 9.56
CA ILE A 111 5.82 -10.33 8.71
C ILE A 111 7.12 -10.36 7.92
N LEU A 112 7.54 -9.22 7.36
CA LEU A 112 8.80 -9.10 6.64
C LEU A 112 10.01 -9.33 7.55
N ASN A 113 10.00 -8.76 8.74
CA ASN A 113 11.05 -8.94 9.74
C ASN A 113 11.16 -10.40 10.21
N ASP A 114 10.02 -11.04 10.49
CA ASP A 114 9.97 -12.46 10.89
C ASP A 114 10.49 -13.37 9.76
N TYR A 115 10.23 -13.04 8.49
CA TYR A 115 10.82 -13.75 7.36
C TYR A 115 12.33 -13.58 7.28
N LEU A 116 12.85 -12.35 7.40
CA LEU A 116 14.29 -12.07 7.24
C LEU A 116 15.15 -12.76 8.30
N TYR A 117 14.69 -12.78 9.55
CA TYR A 117 15.44 -13.33 10.69
C TYR A 117 14.92 -14.69 11.17
N GLY A 118 13.86 -15.20 10.58
CA GLY A 118 13.33 -16.52 10.86
C GLY A 118 14.18 -17.67 10.29
N VAL A 119 13.72 -18.88 10.54
CA VAL A 119 14.37 -20.12 10.02
C VAL A 119 14.50 -20.04 8.50
N VAL A 120 15.62 -20.52 7.98
CA VAL A 120 15.84 -20.63 6.54
C VAL A 120 14.90 -21.72 5.99
N THR A 121 14.06 -21.33 5.07
CA THR A 121 13.15 -22.22 4.33
C THR A 121 13.31 -21.93 2.84
N PRO A 122 13.04 -22.89 1.94
CA PRO A 122 13.07 -22.66 0.50
C PRO A 122 11.84 -21.81 0.05
N ARG A 123 11.63 -20.68 0.73
CA ARG A 123 10.53 -19.74 0.46
C ARG A 123 11.08 -18.33 0.34
N ILE A 124 10.48 -17.58 -0.54
CA ILE A 124 10.72 -16.14 -0.72
C ILE A 124 9.65 -15.32 0.01
N CYS A 125 9.81 -14.00 0.06
CA CYS A 125 8.79 -13.09 0.57
C CYS A 125 8.33 -12.17 -0.55
N SER A 126 7.04 -12.12 -0.83
CA SER A 126 6.42 -11.27 -1.85
C SER A 126 5.66 -10.13 -1.20
N VAL A 127 6.08 -8.89 -1.49
CA VAL A 127 5.45 -7.64 -1.01
C VAL A 127 4.75 -6.98 -2.20
N TYR A 128 3.43 -6.96 -2.18
CA TYR A 128 2.66 -6.45 -3.31
C TYR A 128 1.43 -5.64 -2.86
N GLY A 129 0.83 -4.94 -3.78
CA GLY A 129 -0.33 -4.06 -3.53
C GLY A 129 -0.29 -2.81 -4.38
N LEU A 130 -1.30 -1.97 -4.26
CA LEU A 130 -1.44 -0.75 -5.03
C LEU A 130 -0.28 0.24 -4.82
N ARG A 131 -0.16 1.21 -5.70
CA ARG A 131 0.82 2.30 -5.56
C ARG A 131 0.52 3.12 -4.30
N ARG A 132 1.55 3.74 -3.72
CA ARG A 132 1.48 4.63 -2.55
C ARG A 132 1.03 3.94 -1.24
N THR A 133 1.16 2.63 -1.14
CA THR A 133 0.88 1.86 0.07
C THR A 133 2.11 1.52 0.91
N GLY A 134 3.27 2.14 0.61
CA GLY A 134 4.48 2.04 1.44
C GLY A 134 5.39 0.83 1.17
N LYS A 135 5.21 0.08 0.06
CA LYS A 135 6.04 -1.10 -0.25
C LYS A 135 7.55 -0.82 -0.21
N ILE A 136 8.03 0.12 -1.03
CA ILE A 136 9.46 0.46 -1.12
C ILE A 136 9.98 0.99 0.22
N THR A 137 9.18 1.83 0.90
CA THR A 137 9.51 2.33 2.24
C THR A 137 9.75 1.19 3.22
N MET A 138 8.88 0.18 3.22
CA MET A 138 8.99 -1.00 4.07
C MET A 138 10.26 -1.83 3.76
N LEU A 139 10.58 -2.02 2.48
CA LEU A 139 11.83 -2.70 2.09
C LEU A 139 13.06 -1.94 2.59
N PHE A 140 13.07 -0.62 2.43
CA PHE A 140 14.19 0.22 2.87
C PHE A 140 14.31 0.28 4.39
N GLN A 141 13.20 0.32 5.12
CA GLN A 141 13.20 0.20 6.58
C GLN A 141 13.79 -1.14 7.03
N ALA A 142 13.44 -2.23 6.36
CA ALA A 142 13.99 -3.55 6.67
C ALA A 142 15.51 -3.61 6.45
N ILE A 143 16.03 -2.96 5.41
CA ILE A 143 17.48 -2.87 5.17
C ILE A 143 18.15 -1.95 6.20
N LEU A 144 17.50 -0.85 6.57
CA LEU A 144 18.02 0.13 7.54
C LEU A 144 18.14 -0.46 8.95
N ASP A 145 17.21 -1.33 9.33
CA ASP A 145 17.19 -2.00 10.64
C ASP A 145 18.26 -3.11 10.77
N MET A 146 18.91 -3.50 9.68
CA MET A 146 19.95 -4.54 9.72
C MET A 146 21.14 -4.08 10.53
N ASN A 147 21.70 -5.01 11.31
CA ASN A 147 23.01 -4.80 11.92
C ASN A 147 24.11 -4.64 10.84
N ASN A 148 25.27 -4.12 11.22
CA ASN A 148 26.33 -3.83 10.27
C ASN A 148 26.82 -5.05 9.45
N ASP A 149 26.76 -6.26 10.01
CA ASP A 149 27.25 -7.46 9.33
C ASP A 149 26.22 -8.02 8.34
N ASP A 150 24.93 -7.92 8.65
CA ASP A 150 23.85 -8.26 7.74
C ASP A 150 23.71 -7.21 6.62
N PHE A 151 23.83 -5.92 6.95
CA PHE A 151 23.82 -4.84 5.96
C PHE A 151 24.91 -5.02 4.88
N LYS A 152 26.12 -5.45 5.25
CA LYS A 152 27.19 -5.75 4.28
C LYS A 152 26.83 -6.88 3.31
N LYS A 153 25.87 -7.72 3.67
CA LYS A 153 25.37 -8.85 2.86
C LYS A 153 24.03 -8.56 2.21
N ALA A 154 23.53 -7.32 2.32
CA ALA A 154 22.26 -6.88 1.75
C ALA A 154 22.49 -6.19 0.40
N VAL A 155 21.55 -6.40 -0.51
CA VAL A 155 21.52 -5.77 -1.83
C VAL A 155 20.09 -5.44 -2.24
N TYR A 156 19.93 -4.30 -2.91
CA TYR A 156 18.69 -3.89 -3.53
C TYR A 156 18.86 -3.91 -5.04
N ILE A 157 17.91 -4.50 -5.75
CA ILE A 157 17.90 -4.62 -7.21
C ILE A 157 16.61 -3.99 -7.71
N LYS A 158 16.73 -2.95 -8.52
CA LYS A 158 15.57 -2.32 -9.16
C LYS A 158 15.44 -2.79 -10.60
N ILE A 159 14.38 -3.53 -10.90
CA ILE A 159 14.12 -4.02 -12.24
C ILE A 159 13.58 -2.90 -13.13
N LYS A 160 13.99 -2.92 -14.38
CA LYS A 160 13.54 -2.01 -15.46
C LYS A 160 12.91 -2.82 -16.59
N LYS A 161 12.05 -2.16 -17.35
CA LYS A 161 11.48 -2.76 -18.57
C LYS A 161 12.60 -3.23 -19.52
N GLY A 162 12.41 -4.42 -20.10
CA GLY A 162 13.38 -5.06 -21.01
C GLY A 162 14.46 -5.88 -20.32
N GLN A 163 14.46 -5.98 -18.99
CA GLN A 163 15.27 -6.95 -18.25
C GLN A 163 14.49 -8.27 -18.11
N SER A 164 15.23 -9.39 -18.07
CA SER A 164 14.66 -10.74 -18.01
C SER A 164 15.12 -11.51 -16.75
N MET A 165 14.41 -12.58 -16.41
CA MET A 165 14.80 -13.47 -15.33
C MET A 165 16.16 -14.14 -15.57
N VAL A 166 16.57 -14.33 -16.82
CA VAL A 166 17.92 -14.83 -17.18
C VAL A 166 19.01 -13.85 -16.72
N MET A 167 18.81 -12.54 -16.94
CA MET A 167 19.76 -11.51 -16.48
C MET A 167 19.83 -11.48 -14.95
N LEU A 168 18.68 -11.60 -14.28
CA LEU A 168 18.59 -11.65 -12.83
C LEU A 168 19.28 -12.91 -12.28
N ASP A 169 19.07 -14.07 -12.90
CA ASP A 169 19.73 -15.33 -12.53
C ASP A 169 21.26 -15.22 -12.60
N HIS A 170 21.80 -14.63 -13.68
CA HIS A 170 23.23 -14.37 -13.79
C HIS A 170 23.75 -13.48 -12.67
N ASP A 171 23.00 -12.46 -12.30
CA ASP A 171 23.42 -11.54 -11.23
C ASP A 171 23.27 -12.19 -9.84
N LEU A 172 22.23 -12.99 -9.60
CA LEU A 172 22.05 -13.74 -8.36
C LEU A 172 23.19 -14.75 -8.14
N LYS A 173 23.65 -15.46 -9.20
CA LYS A 173 24.83 -16.34 -9.14
C LYS A 173 26.10 -15.57 -8.76
N LYS A 174 26.30 -14.35 -9.29
CA LYS A 174 27.42 -13.49 -8.92
C LYS A 174 27.32 -13.05 -7.45
N LEU A 175 26.12 -12.63 -7.01
CA LEU A 175 25.85 -12.17 -5.65
C LEU A 175 26.05 -13.29 -4.61
N GLU A 176 25.59 -14.50 -4.90
CA GLU A 176 25.79 -15.68 -4.07
C GLU A 176 27.29 -15.95 -3.85
N ARG A 177 28.09 -16.02 -4.94
CA ARG A 177 29.56 -16.22 -4.87
C ARG A 177 30.27 -15.11 -4.10
N LEU A 178 29.72 -13.90 -4.08
CA LEU A 178 30.23 -12.77 -3.30
C LEU A 178 29.80 -12.79 -1.83
N GLY A 179 28.93 -13.73 -1.44
CA GLY A 179 28.46 -13.91 -0.08
C GLY A 179 27.33 -12.95 0.33
N TYR A 180 26.59 -12.40 -0.62
CA TYR A 180 25.36 -11.68 -0.31
C TYR A 180 24.27 -12.67 0.12
N LYS A 181 23.48 -12.27 1.11
CA LYS A 181 22.46 -13.13 1.73
C LYS A 181 21.04 -12.54 1.63
N TYR A 182 20.91 -11.23 1.76
CA TYR A 182 19.63 -10.54 1.79
C TYR A 182 19.42 -9.80 0.48
N ILE A 183 18.50 -10.28 -0.34
CA ILE A 183 18.26 -9.78 -1.70
C ILE A 183 16.87 -9.16 -1.76
N PHE A 184 16.79 -7.87 -2.05
CA PHE A 184 15.56 -7.12 -2.21
C PHE A 184 15.40 -6.76 -3.68
N ILE A 185 14.39 -7.31 -4.34
CA ILE A 185 14.13 -7.12 -5.78
C ILE A 185 12.85 -6.33 -5.93
N ASP A 186 12.95 -5.13 -6.46
CA ASP A 186 11.82 -4.23 -6.66
C ASP A 186 11.38 -4.20 -8.13
N GLU A 187 10.07 -4.10 -8.34
CA GLU A 187 9.40 -4.09 -9.64
C GLU A 187 9.68 -5.35 -10.48
N ILE A 188 9.76 -6.52 -9.84
CA ILE A 188 10.07 -7.79 -10.52
C ILE A 188 9.07 -8.11 -11.64
N THR A 189 7.83 -7.67 -11.50
CA THR A 189 6.76 -7.86 -12.48
C THR A 189 6.98 -7.14 -13.81
N PHE A 190 8.03 -6.30 -13.92
CA PHE A 190 8.45 -5.75 -15.24
C PHE A 190 9.18 -6.76 -16.12
N MET A 191 9.59 -7.90 -15.58
CA MET A 191 10.16 -9.00 -16.34
C MET A 191 9.02 -9.82 -16.97
N GLU A 192 8.99 -9.93 -18.28
CA GLU A 192 7.94 -10.62 -19.02
C GLU A 192 7.90 -12.12 -18.70
N ASP A 193 9.06 -12.71 -18.44
CA ASP A 193 9.24 -14.14 -18.09
C ASP A 193 9.13 -14.46 -16.59
N PHE A 194 8.75 -13.49 -15.74
CA PHE A 194 8.70 -13.67 -14.28
C PHE A 194 7.71 -14.75 -13.87
N ILE A 195 6.50 -14.75 -14.44
CA ILE A 195 5.42 -15.65 -14.02
C ILE A 195 5.81 -17.12 -14.23
N ASP A 196 6.47 -17.41 -15.35
CA ASP A 196 6.82 -18.77 -15.74
C ASP A 196 8.13 -19.31 -15.13
N THR A 197 8.95 -18.41 -14.57
CA THR A 197 10.30 -18.78 -14.09
C THR A 197 10.57 -18.37 -12.65
N ALA A 198 9.58 -17.85 -11.94
CA ALA A 198 9.72 -17.35 -10.57
C ALA A 198 10.18 -18.40 -9.55
N SER A 199 9.92 -19.70 -9.81
CA SER A 199 10.34 -20.83 -8.97
C SER A 199 11.85 -20.90 -8.76
N ILE A 200 12.66 -20.41 -9.69
CA ILE A 200 14.12 -20.35 -9.56
C ILE A 200 14.55 -19.62 -8.27
N LEU A 201 13.82 -18.56 -7.90
CA LEU A 201 14.12 -17.76 -6.70
C LEU A 201 13.99 -18.57 -5.41
N SER A 202 12.98 -19.46 -5.34
CA SER A 202 12.74 -20.33 -4.19
C SER A 202 13.59 -21.60 -4.25
N ASP A 203 13.52 -22.32 -5.36
CA ASP A 203 14.05 -23.67 -5.48
C ASP A 203 15.59 -23.72 -5.53
N ILE A 204 16.22 -22.63 -5.96
CA ILE A 204 17.68 -22.51 -6.01
C ILE A 204 18.15 -21.57 -4.89
N TYR A 205 17.85 -20.29 -4.98
CA TYR A 205 18.52 -19.29 -4.15
C TYR A 205 18.03 -19.26 -2.70
N ALA A 206 16.72 -19.35 -2.46
CA ALA A 206 16.23 -19.44 -1.08
C ALA A 206 16.59 -20.79 -0.44
N ALA A 207 16.59 -21.89 -1.21
CA ALA A 207 17.07 -23.20 -0.75
C ALA A 207 18.57 -23.19 -0.38
N MET A 208 19.39 -22.39 -1.06
CA MET A 208 20.80 -22.17 -0.72
C MET A 208 21.01 -21.22 0.48
N GLY A 209 19.94 -20.72 1.09
CA GLY A 209 19.97 -19.89 2.30
C GLY A 209 19.93 -18.39 2.07
N MET A 210 19.69 -17.93 0.85
CA MET A 210 19.44 -16.51 0.58
C MET A 210 18.02 -16.13 1.04
N LYS A 211 17.89 -14.96 1.62
CA LYS A 211 16.60 -14.33 1.97
C LYS A 211 16.20 -13.40 0.83
N ILE A 212 15.24 -13.81 0.04
CA ILE A 212 14.81 -13.08 -1.15
C ILE A 212 13.45 -12.43 -0.88
N VAL A 213 13.42 -11.11 -1.00
CA VAL A 213 12.20 -10.31 -0.92
C VAL A 213 11.94 -9.72 -2.29
N ILE A 214 10.81 -10.05 -2.88
CA ILE A 214 10.38 -9.47 -4.14
C ILE A 214 9.28 -8.44 -3.90
N SER A 215 9.26 -7.39 -4.69
CA SER A 215 8.15 -6.44 -4.71
C SER A 215 7.73 -6.11 -6.13
N GLY A 216 6.47 -5.72 -6.29
CA GLY A 216 5.92 -5.28 -7.55
C GLY A 216 4.66 -4.46 -7.35
N ILE A 217 4.41 -3.57 -8.30
CA ILE A 217 3.17 -2.80 -8.36
C ILE A 217 2.06 -3.68 -8.91
N ASP A 218 2.40 -4.57 -9.83
CA ASP A 218 1.46 -5.49 -10.44
C ASP A 218 1.11 -6.64 -9.50
N SER A 219 0.08 -6.40 -8.69
CA SER A 219 -0.42 -7.38 -7.73
C SER A 219 -0.92 -8.64 -8.43
N LEU A 220 -1.42 -8.53 -9.64
CA LEU A 220 -1.95 -9.67 -10.39
C LEU A 220 -0.83 -10.58 -10.88
N GLY A 221 0.27 -10.02 -11.40
CA GLY A 221 1.45 -10.80 -11.79
C GLY A 221 2.01 -11.62 -10.64
N ILE A 222 2.12 -11.03 -9.44
CA ILE A 222 2.55 -11.75 -8.24
C ILE A 222 1.50 -12.78 -7.81
N TRP A 223 0.22 -12.46 -7.87
CA TRP A 223 -0.87 -13.37 -7.53
C TRP A 223 -0.91 -14.60 -8.47
N PHE A 224 -0.69 -14.40 -9.78
CA PHE A 224 -0.59 -15.52 -10.72
C PHE A 224 0.65 -16.36 -10.47
N ALA A 225 1.81 -15.76 -10.36
CA ALA A 225 3.02 -16.49 -10.00
C ALA A 225 2.82 -17.33 -8.73
N SER A 226 2.06 -16.81 -7.76
CA SER A 226 1.74 -17.51 -6.52
C SER A 226 0.84 -18.73 -6.67
N ARG A 227 -0.01 -18.76 -7.66
CA ARG A 227 -0.91 -19.91 -7.92
C ARG A 227 -0.24 -21.01 -8.71
N TYR A 228 0.81 -20.71 -9.45
CA TYR A 228 1.53 -21.63 -10.29
C TYR A 228 2.94 -21.89 -9.75
N GLU A 229 3.90 -21.12 -10.16
CA GLU A 229 5.32 -21.35 -9.88
C GLU A 229 5.71 -21.14 -8.42
N LEU A 230 5.08 -20.21 -7.72
CA LEU A 230 5.35 -19.89 -6.31
C LEU A 230 4.37 -20.50 -5.32
N TYR A 231 3.56 -21.48 -5.75
CA TYR A 231 2.62 -22.18 -4.85
C TYR A 231 3.39 -22.83 -3.70
N ASP A 232 2.99 -22.52 -2.46
CA ASP A 232 3.66 -22.92 -1.19
C ASP A 232 5.15 -22.52 -1.08
N ARG A 233 5.66 -21.67 -1.96
CA ARG A 233 7.05 -21.21 -2.02
C ARG A 233 7.24 -19.76 -1.59
N THR A 234 6.17 -19.09 -1.14
CA THR A 234 6.25 -17.66 -0.81
C THR A 234 5.42 -17.29 0.41
N TYR A 235 5.94 -16.32 1.17
CA TYR A 235 5.20 -15.59 2.19
C TYR A 235 4.64 -14.32 1.57
N PHE A 236 3.34 -14.06 1.73
CA PHE A 236 2.67 -12.93 1.14
C PHE A 236 2.49 -11.78 2.13
N ILE A 237 2.85 -10.59 1.69
CA ILE A 237 2.57 -9.33 2.37
C ILE A 237 1.79 -8.46 1.40
N HIS A 238 0.48 -8.37 1.59
CA HIS A 238 -0.39 -7.52 0.80
C HIS A 238 -0.54 -6.15 1.47
N THR A 239 -0.22 -5.07 0.75
CA THR A 239 -0.12 -3.73 1.32
C THR A 239 -1.26 -2.79 0.93
N THR A 240 -2.24 -3.24 0.14
CA THR A 240 -3.32 -2.38 -0.39
C THR A 240 -4.18 -1.79 0.71
N TRP A 241 -4.57 -2.61 1.69
CA TRP A 241 -5.37 -2.14 2.79
C TRP A 241 -4.52 -1.49 3.88
N ILE A 242 -4.96 -0.31 4.32
CA ILE A 242 -4.40 0.45 5.43
C ILE A 242 -5.56 0.77 6.37
N SER A 243 -5.58 0.18 7.56
CA SER A 243 -6.66 0.43 8.53
C SER A 243 -6.63 1.87 9.06
N PHE A 244 -7.75 2.37 9.60
CA PHE A 244 -7.79 3.67 10.26
C PHE A 244 -6.75 3.78 11.39
N SER A 245 -6.62 2.73 12.19
CA SER A 245 -5.63 2.65 13.28
C SER A 245 -4.21 2.81 12.77
N GLU A 246 -3.86 2.10 11.70
CA GLU A 246 -2.54 2.18 11.05
C GLU A 246 -2.32 3.55 10.38
N TYR A 247 -3.31 4.05 9.64
CA TYR A 247 -3.29 5.37 9.01
C TYR A 247 -3.07 6.49 10.03
N SER A 248 -3.83 6.46 11.13
CA SER A 248 -3.69 7.41 12.24
C SER A 248 -2.29 7.36 12.86
N SER A 249 -1.76 6.17 13.10
CA SER A 249 -0.42 5.99 13.66
C SER A 249 0.68 6.52 12.74
N LEU A 250 0.62 6.18 11.45
CA LEU A 250 1.65 6.54 10.47
C LEU A 250 1.67 8.03 10.13
N LEU A 251 0.49 8.64 9.97
CA LEU A 251 0.37 10.02 9.50
C LEU A 251 0.09 11.02 10.62
N LYS A 252 -0.12 10.54 11.87
CA LYS A 252 -0.49 11.37 13.04
C LYS A 252 -1.81 12.13 12.83
N ILE A 253 -2.76 11.50 12.14
CA ILE A 253 -4.08 12.05 11.81
C ILE A 253 -5.15 11.19 12.48
N ASP A 254 -5.86 11.77 13.43
CA ASP A 254 -6.87 11.08 14.25
C ASP A 254 -8.32 11.38 13.82
N GLU A 255 -8.50 12.18 12.79
CA GLU A 255 -9.81 12.60 12.29
C GLU A 255 -10.34 11.60 11.25
N ILE A 256 -11.53 11.05 11.51
CA ILE A 256 -12.16 10.09 10.61
C ILE A 256 -12.52 10.70 9.25
N ASP A 257 -12.83 12.00 9.19
CA ASP A 257 -13.13 12.70 7.94
C ASP A 257 -11.91 12.76 7.01
N GLU A 258 -10.72 12.90 7.57
CA GLU A 258 -9.47 12.84 6.80
C GLU A 258 -9.22 11.42 6.25
N TYR A 259 -9.54 10.40 7.05
CA TYR A 259 -9.44 9.02 6.58
C TYR A 259 -10.48 8.68 5.50
N ILE A 260 -11.72 9.16 5.64
CA ILE A 260 -12.74 9.05 4.59
C ILE A 260 -12.23 9.68 3.28
N ARG A 261 -11.59 10.84 3.38
CA ARG A 261 -11.13 11.62 2.23
C ARG A 261 -9.86 11.08 1.58
N TYR A 262 -8.90 10.60 2.36
CA TYR A 262 -7.55 10.24 1.89
C TYR A 262 -7.12 8.82 2.22
N GLY A 263 -7.92 8.06 2.95
CA GLY A 263 -7.60 6.70 3.38
C GLY A 263 -7.32 5.76 2.22
N GLY A 264 -6.41 4.82 2.45
CA GLY A 264 -5.94 3.86 1.45
C GLY A 264 -4.61 4.23 0.80
N THR A 265 -4.09 5.45 1.02
CA THR A 265 -2.74 5.88 0.58
C THR A 265 -1.97 6.52 1.71
N LEU A 266 -0.63 6.49 1.65
CA LEU A 266 0.25 7.10 2.65
C LEU A 266 0.79 8.48 2.25
N ARG A 267 0.28 9.08 1.17
CA ARG A 267 0.67 10.41 0.72
C ARG A 267 -0.51 11.36 0.79
N VAL A 268 -0.62 12.07 1.89
CA VAL A 268 -1.60 13.13 2.09
C VAL A 268 -1.10 14.40 1.40
N GLY A 269 -1.97 15.04 0.62
CA GLY A 269 -1.67 16.34 0.01
C GLY A 269 -1.00 16.31 -1.38
N GLU A 270 -0.61 15.14 -1.91
CA GLU A 270 -0.12 15.04 -3.31
C GLU A 270 -1.26 14.81 -4.33
N VAL A 271 -2.44 14.47 -3.85
CA VAL A 271 -3.63 14.29 -4.69
C VAL A 271 -4.66 15.27 -4.16
N ASP A 272 -4.92 16.31 -4.92
CA ASP A 272 -6.03 17.22 -4.66
C ASP A 272 -7.31 16.56 -5.17
N PHE A 273 -8.05 15.95 -4.22
CA PHE A 273 -9.31 15.28 -4.55
C PHE A 273 -10.46 16.25 -4.82
N ASP A 274 -10.23 17.54 -4.68
CA ASP A 274 -11.17 18.58 -5.08
C ASP A 274 -11.07 18.90 -6.59
N ASP A 275 -10.07 18.31 -7.28
CA ASP A 275 -9.85 18.41 -8.72
C ASP A 275 -10.15 17.08 -9.45
N ASP A 276 -11.12 17.11 -10.38
CA ASP A 276 -11.55 15.96 -11.18
C ASP A 276 -10.39 15.30 -11.95
N GLU A 277 -9.43 16.09 -12.42
CA GLU A 277 -8.31 15.59 -13.21
C GLU A 277 -7.32 14.80 -12.33
N SER A 278 -7.03 15.30 -11.14
CA SER A 278 -6.18 14.60 -10.16
C SER A 278 -6.80 13.28 -9.71
N THR A 279 -8.13 13.26 -9.57
CA THR A 279 -8.91 12.06 -9.25
C THR A 279 -8.81 11.01 -10.34
N ARG A 280 -9.05 11.38 -11.58
CA ARG A 280 -8.93 10.48 -12.74
C ARG A 280 -7.50 9.95 -12.88
N ARG A 281 -6.49 10.80 -12.75
CA ARG A 281 -5.08 10.39 -12.77
C ARG A 281 -4.74 9.39 -11.67
N TYR A 282 -5.31 9.53 -10.48
CA TYR A 282 -5.10 8.57 -9.40
C TYR A 282 -5.67 7.19 -9.77
N ILE A 283 -6.91 7.14 -10.27
CA ILE A 283 -7.55 5.90 -10.72
C ILE A 283 -6.74 5.28 -11.86
N ASP A 284 -6.39 6.04 -12.88
CA ASP A 284 -5.61 5.57 -14.02
C ASP A 284 -4.25 5.02 -13.60
N THR A 285 -3.56 5.70 -12.69
CA THR A 285 -2.21 5.29 -12.28
C THR A 285 -2.20 4.21 -11.20
N ALA A 286 -3.18 4.19 -10.30
CA ALA A 286 -3.23 3.23 -9.19
C ALA A 286 -3.89 1.90 -9.56
N ILE A 287 -4.84 1.91 -10.47
CA ILE A 287 -5.62 0.72 -10.86
C ILE A 287 -5.28 0.29 -12.28
N CYS A 288 -5.54 1.14 -13.26
CA CYS A 288 -5.42 0.76 -14.67
C CYS A 288 -3.96 0.54 -15.11
N GLY A 289 -3.02 1.33 -14.58
CA GLY A 289 -1.59 1.14 -14.85
C GLY A 289 -1.03 -0.19 -14.35
N ASN A 290 -1.65 -0.79 -13.33
CA ASN A 290 -1.24 -2.10 -12.81
C ASN A 290 -1.74 -3.26 -13.66
N ILE A 291 -2.93 -3.13 -14.24
CA ILE A 291 -3.54 -4.17 -15.09
C ILE A 291 -2.74 -4.39 -16.36
N GLN A 292 -2.29 -3.32 -17.01
CA GLN A 292 -1.62 -3.39 -18.32
C GLN A 292 -0.38 -4.30 -18.30
N HIS A 293 0.33 -4.36 -17.17
CA HIS A 293 1.49 -5.25 -17.03
C HIS A 293 1.09 -6.71 -16.83
N SER A 294 0.09 -6.98 -15.99
CA SER A 294 -0.39 -8.34 -15.73
C SER A 294 -0.93 -9.02 -16.97
N LEU A 295 -1.69 -8.29 -17.77
CA LEU A 295 -2.29 -8.86 -18.98
C LEU A 295 -1.28 -9.08 -20.09
N LYS A 296 -0.20 -8.30 -20.13
CA LYS A 296 0.89 -8.48 -21.08
C LYS A 296 1.72 -9.73 -20.77
N CYS A 297 1.82 -10.11 -19.50
CA CYS A 297 2.50 -11.31 -19.05
C CYS A 297 1.67 -12.59 -19.19
N PHE A 298 0.41 -12.49 -19.63
CA PHE A 298 -0.54 -13.60 -19.58
C PHE A 298 -0.86 -14.14 -20.99
N GLU A 299 0.12 -14.77 -21.64
CA GLU A 299 -0.09 -15.35 -22.97
C GLU A 299 -0.92 -16.65 -22.97
N ASP A 300 -0.96 -17.43 -21.88
CA ASP A 300 -1.54 -18.78 -21.85
C ASP A 300 -2.79 -18.98 -20.98
N GLY A 301 -3.30 -17.93 -20.32
CA GLY A 301 -4.39 -18.09 -19.35
C GLY A 301 -5.78 -18.05 -19.95
N LEU A 302 -6.55 -19.09 -19.71
CA LEU A 302 -8.01 -19.13 -19.90
C LEU A 302 -8.74 -18.14 -18.96
N HIS A 303 -8.06 -17.61 -17.94
CA HIS A 303 -8.55 -16.60 -17.00
C HIS A 303 -8.43 -15.20 -17.60
N PHE A 304 -9.42 -14.36 -17.39
CA PHE A 304 -9.44 -12.96 -17.86
C PHE A 304 -9.31 -12.77 -19.38
N ARG A 305 -9.89 -13.70 -20.15
CA ARG A 305 -9.91 -13.63 -21.61
C ARG A 305 -10.54 -12.33 -22.12
N LYS A 306 -11.62 -11.91 -21.49
CA LYS A 306 -12.34 -10.68 -21.85
C LYS A 306 -11.58 -9.40 -21.48
N LEU A 307 -10.84 -9.43 -20.38
CA LEU A 307 -9.92 -8.34 -20.05
C LEU A 307 -8.80 -8.20 -21.09
N ARG A 308 -8.28 -9.34 -21.61
CA ARG A 308 -7.30 -9.33 -22.69
C ARG A 308 -7.88 -8.74 -23.97
N GLU A 309 -9.10 -9.12 -24.37
CA GLU A 309 -9.80 -8.54 -25.53
C GLU A 309 -9.91 -7.02 -25.41
N LEU A 310 -10.27 -6.49 -24.22
CA LEU A 310 -10.33 -5.06 -23.95
C LEU A 310 -8.93 -4.39 -23.99
N TYR A 311 -7.90 -5.08 -23.49
CA TYR A 311 -6.52 -4.59 -23.53
C TYR A 311 -6.01 -4.47 -24.97
N GLU A 312 -6.20 -5.50 -25.80
CA GLU A 312 -5.81 -5.51 -27.22
C GLU A 312 -6.55 -4.42 -28.02
N ALA A 313 -7.79 -4.10 -27.61
CA ALA A 313 -8.56 -3.01 -28.19
C ALA A 313 -8.20 -1.61 -27.64
N ASN A 314 -7.28 -1.48 -26.68
CA ASN A 314 -6.95 -0.27 -25.92
C ASN A 314 -8.14 0.34 -25.15
N GLU A 315 -9.14 -0.48 -24.77
CA GLU A 315 -10.35 -0.06 -24.08
C GLU A 315 -10.41 -0.53 -22.61
N LEU A 316 -9.41 -1.27 -22.15
CA LEU A 316 -9.42 -1.84 -20.81
C LEU A 316 -9.54 -0.77 -19.72
N THR A 317 -8.73 0.29 -19.80
CA THR A 317 -8.76 1.41 -18.85
C THR A 317 -10.14 2.05 -18.78
N ASN A 318 -10.73 2.32 -19.95
CA ASN A 318 -12.07 2.90 -20.06
C ASN A 318 -13.14 1.97 -19.46
N ALA A 319 -13.06 0.67 -19.73
CA ALA A 319 -14.02 -0.30 -19.21
C ALA A 319 -13.97 -0.43 -17.68
N ILE A 320 -12.75 -0.46 -17.11
CA ILE A 320 -12.57 -0.54 -15.65
C ILE A 320 -13.07 0.72 -14.97
N ASN A 321 -12.68 1.90 -15.46
CA ASN A 321 -13.15 3.17 -14.92
C ASN A 321 -14.67 3.22 -14.89
N ARG A 322 -15.33 2.83 -15.97
CA ARG A 322 -16.81 2.79 -16.03
C ARG A 322 -17.42 1.84 -15.01
N ILE A 323 -16.84 0.67 -14.80
CA ILE A 323 -17.40 -0.29 -13.84
C ILE A 323 -17.22 0.24 -12.41
N ILE A 324 -16.07 0.83 -12.10
CA ILE A 324 -15.84 1.48 -10.80
C ILE A 324 -16.76 2.69 -10.65
N GLU A 325 -16.89 3.53 -11.66
CA GLU A 325 -17.83 4.65 -11.69
C GLU A 325 -19.27 4.17 -11.48
N ASN A 326 -19.73 3.14 -12.18
CA ASN A 326 -21.06 2.59 -11.99
C ASN A 326 -21.31 2.07 -10.57
N MET A 327 -20.31 1.46 -9.94
CA MET A 327 -20.41 1.05 -8.54
C MET A 327 -20.55 2.25 -7.61
N ASN A 328 -19.81 3.32 -7.86
CA ASN A 328 -19.86 4.54 -7.06
C ASN A 328 -21.11 5.38 -7.37
N HIS A 329 -21.61 5.33 -8.59
CA HIS A 329 -22.89 5.93 -8.95
C HIS A 329 -24.07 5.27 -8.24
N ARG A 330 -24.15 3.95 -8.22
CA ARG A 330 -25.14 3.21 -7.43
C ARG A 330 -25.06 3.59 -5.96
N PHE A 331 -23.87 3.66 -5.42
CA PHE A 331 -23.65 4.10 -4.05
C PHE A 331 -24.23 5.51 -3.79
N VAL A 332 -23.95 6.50 -4.66
CA VAL A 332 -24.48 7.86 -4.51
C VAL A 332 -26.00 7.89 -4.72
N VAL A 333 -26.52 7.10 -5.65
CA VAL A 333 -27.96 6.94 -5.86
C VAL A 333 -28.62 6.35 -4.63
N ASP A 334 -28.04 5.33 -4.01
CA ASP A 334 -28.54 4.71 -2.78
C ASP A 334 -28.53 5.69 -1.61
N VAL A 335 -27.48 6.50 -1.48
CA VAL A 335 -27.43 7.61 -0.51
C VAL A 335 -28.57 8.60 -0.76
N LEU A 336 -28.79 9.01 -1.99
CA LEU A 336 -29.85 9.98 -2.34
C LEU A 336 -31.27 9.43 -2.14
N THR A 337 -31.49 8.13 -2.41
CA THR A 337 -32.81 7.51 -2.29
C THR A 337 -33.16 7.08 -0.87
N ASN A 338 -32.18 6.61 -0.10
CA ASN A 338 -32.41 6.04 1.22
C ASN A 338 -32.19 7.05 2.34
N ASP A 339 -31.19 7.93 2.21
CA ASP A 339 -30.78 8.85 3.26
C ASP A 339 -31.40 10.25 3.09
N PHE A 340 -31.82 10.62 1.88
CA PHE A 340 -32.47 11.88 1.55
C PHE A 340 -33.99 11.77 1.62
N LYS A 341 -34.57 11.52 2.81
CA LYS A 341 -36.02 11.55 2.97
C LYS A 341 -36.50 13.01 3.02
N SER A 342 -37.64 13.29 2.39
CA SER A 342 -38.30 14.61 2.39
C SER A 342 -38.51 15.21 3.79
N SER A 343 -38.56 14.38 4.84
CA SER A 343 -38.58 14.79 6.25
C SER A 343 -37.31 15.51 6.69
N ASP A 344 -36.15 15.09 6.22
CA ASP A 344 -34.85 15.63 6.65
C ASP A 344 -34.55 16.95 5.93
N LEU A 345 -34.96 17.08 4.68
CA LEU A 345 -34.97 18.36 3.96
C LEU A 345 -35.89 19.38 4.64
N ASN A 346 -37.06 18.97 5.12
CA ASN A 346 -37.99 19.85 5.84
C ASN A 346 -37.45 20.24 7.25
N LEU A 347 -36.75 19.35 7.93
CA LEU A 347 -36.11 19.64 9.22
C LEU A 347 -34.90 20.58 9.05
N ALA A 348 -34.09 20.35 8.02
CA ALA A 348 -32.98 21.21 7.65
C ALA A 348 -33.49 22.62 7.23
N LYS A 349 -34.59 22.71 6.47
CA LYS A 349 -35.27 23.95 6.15
C LYS A 349 -35.66 24.72 7.42
N LYS A 350 -36.29 24.06 8.39
CA LYS A 350 -36.68 24.67 9.67
C LYS A 350 -35.49 25.20 10.47
N ASN A 351 -34.37 24.48 10.46
CA ASN A 351 -33.17 24.87 11.19
C ASN A 351 -32.46 26.08 10.56
N ILE A 352 -32.36 26.14 9.23
CA ILE A 352 -31.81 27.30 8.51
C ILE A 352 -32.68 28.55 8.69
N LEU A 353 -34.00 28.38 8.62
CA LEU A 353 -34.91 29.48 8.83
C LEU A 353 -34.84 30.03 10.26
N LYS A 354 -34.57 29.17 11.26
CA LYS A 354 -34.33 29.58 12.65
C LYS A 354 -33.00 30.31 12.83
N GLU A 355 -31.94 29.84 12.18
CA GLU A 355 -30.60 30.44 12.30
C GLU A 355 -30.49 31.81 11.58
N LYS A 356 -31.23 32.03 10.49
CA LYS A 356 -31.07 33.22 9.65
C LYS A 356 -32.20 34.27 9.78
N ASN A 357 -33.19 34.09 10.64
CA ASN A 357 -34.35 35.01 10.78
C ASN A 357 -35.00 35.42 9.43
N LEU A 358 -35.01 34.51 8.46
CA LEU A 358 -35.50 34.80 7.10
C LEU A 358 -36.98 34.43 6.95
N ASP A 359 -37.77 35.36 6.40
CA ASP A 359 -39.20 35.19 6.12
C ASP A 359 -39.47 34.07 5.09
N LEU A 360 -40.44 33.25 5.40
CA LEU A 360 -40.88 31.99 4.78
C LEU A 360 -41.39 32.08 3.32
N LYS A 361 -41.10 33.10 2.53
CA LYS A 361 -41.77 33.32 1.25
C LYS A 361 -41.17 32.67 0.01
N THR A 362 -40.03 31.98 0.08
CA THR A 362 -39.44 31.29 -1.09
C THR A 362 -39.28 29.80 -0.81
N ASP A 363 -40.15 29.01 -1.37
CA ASP A 363 -40.19 27.56 -1.24
C ASP A 363 -39.21 26.89 -2.21
N ILE A 364 -37.94 26.92 -1.86
CA ILE A 364 -36.82 26.43 -2.68
C ILE A 364 -36.86 24.89 -2.80
N LEU A 365 -37.33 24.20 -1.75
CA LEU A 365 -37.39 22.73 -1.70
C LEU A 365 -38.59 22.16 -2.46
N GLN A 366 -39.65 22.97 -2.75
CA GLN A 366 -40.71 22.56 -3.67
C GLN A 366 -40.27 22.58 -5.14
N LYS A 367 -39.15 23.26 -5.46
CA LYS A 367 -38.59 23.29 -6.81
C LYS A 367 -37.61 22.17 -7.10
N ILE A 368 -37.09 21.49 -6.07
CA ILE A 368 -36.17 20.35 -6.19
C ILE A 368 -36.98 19.09 -5.86
N ASP A 369 -37.58 18.50 -6.88
CA ASP A 369 -38.19 17.18 -6.78
C ASP A 369 -37.07 16.13 -6.71
N GLU A 370 -37.00 15.34 -5.62
CA GLU A 370 -36.03 14.24 -5.43
C GLU A 370 -35.97 13.31 -6.64
N ARG A 371 -37.13 13.00 -7.25
CA ARG A 371 -37.19 12.15 -8.44
C ARG A 371 -36.52 12.83 -9.65
N ASN A 372 -36.64 14.14 -9.78
CA ASN A 372 -36.00 14.87 -10.87
C ASN A 372 -34.48 14.96 -10.68
N VAL A 373 -33.98 15.10 -9.44
CA VAL A 373 -32.55 15.08 -9.15
C VAL A 373 -31.98 13.69 -9.47
N LEU A 374 -32.67 12.65 -9.03
CA LEU A 374 -32.28 11.26 -9.29
C LEU A 374 -32.31 10.94 -10.79
N ASN A 375 -33.40 11.29 -11.48
CA ASN A 375 -33.52 11.06 -12.93
C ASN A 375 -32.45 11.82 -13.71
N ARG A 376 -32.14 13.05 -13.29
CA ARG A 376 -31.10 13.85 -13.94
C ARG A 376 -29.70 13.33 -13.67
N LEU A 377 -29.43 12.85 -12.47
CA LEU A 377 -28.20 12.10 -12.18
C LEU A 377 -28.05 10.90 -13.12
N MET A 378 -29.09 10.09 -13.23
CA MET A 378 -29.09 8.93 -14.13
C MET A 378 -28.89 9.33 -15.58
N GLU A 379 -29.51 10.43 -16.04
CA GLU A 379 -29.35 10.97 -17.40
C GLU A 379 -27.91 11.45 -17.65
N ILE A 380 -27.30 12.20 -16.72
CA ILE A 380 -25.92 12.67 -16.85
C ILE A 380 -24.98 11.47 -16.96
N LEU A 381 -25.19 10.45 -16.14
CA LEU A 381 -24.42 9.21 -16.14
C LEU A 381 -24.59 8.41 -17.44
N GLU A 382 -25.82 8.35 -17.98
CA GLU A 382 -26.09 7.70 -19.26
C GLU A 382 -25.49 8.47 -20.44
N ILE A 383 -25.47 9.80 -20.41
CA ILE A 383 -24.91 10.64 -21.48
C ILE A 383 -23.38 10.50 -21.53
N GLU A 384 -22.68 10.58 -20.40
CA GLU A 384 -21.24 10.36 -20.36
C GLU A 384 -20.87 8.93 -20.78
N ASN A 385 -21.65 7.94 -20.39
CA ASN A 385 -21.43 6.55 -20.79
C ASN A 385 -21.64 6.29 -22.29
N LYS A 386 -22.56 6.97 -22.95
CA LYS A 386 -22.87 6.77 -24.38
C LYS A 386 -21.90 7.47 -25.33
N GLN A 387 -21.31 8.60 -24.94
CA GLN A 387 -20.46 9.42 -25.83
C GLN A 387 -19.07 8.83 -26.07
N ASN A 388 -18.57 7.93 -25.21
CA ASN A 388 -17.21 7.41 -25.25
C ASN A 388 -17.10 5.91 -25.55
N GLN A 389 -18.13 5.26 -26.13
CA GLN A 389 -18.13 3.82 -26.36
C GLN A 389 -17.59 3.44 -27.74
N SER A 390 -16.37 2.89 -27.80
CA SER A 390 -15.87 2.14 -28.97
C SER A 390 -16.11 0.61 -28.85
N VAL A 391 -16.28 0.07 -27.63
CA VAL A 391 -16.52 -1.35 -27.36
C VAL A 391 -17.76 -1.55 -26.49
N ASN A 392 -18.59 -2.54 -26.84
CA ASN A 392 -19.76 -2.91 -26.06
C ASN A 392 -19.36 -3.75 -24.83
N ILE A 393 -19.55 -3.22 -23.61
CA ILE A 393 -19.22 -3.92 -22.37
C ILE A 393 -20.28 -4.98 -22.09
N THR A 394 -19.88 -6.25 -22.08
CA THR A 394 -20.73 -7.39 -21.78
C THR A 394 -20.73 -7.74 -20.29
N GLN A 395 -21.69 -8.57 -19.84
CA GLN A 395 -21.74 -9.09 -18.48
C GLN A 395 -20.48 -9.89 -18.10
N GLU A 396 -19.85 -10.55 -19.08
CA GLU A 396 -18.58 -11.27 -18.86
C GLU A 396 -17.43 -10.29 -18.57
N HIS A 397 -17.34 -9.17 -19.28
CA HIS A 397 -16.40 -8.12 -18.97
C HIS A 397 -16.58 -7.61 -17.52
N VAL A 398 -17.81 -7.37 -17.11
CA VAL A 398 -18.13 -6.91 -15.74
C VAL A 398 -17.69 -7.93 -14.70
N ARG A 399 -17.94 -9.22 -14.95
CA ARG A 399 -17.55 -10.31 -14.05
C ARG A 399 -16.04 -10.39 -13.90
N GLU A 400 -15.30 -10.43 -15.01
CA GLU A 400 -13.84 -10.52 -14.98
C GLU A 400 -13.18 -9.29 -14.36
N ILE A 401 -13.71 -8.08 -14.60
CA ILE A 401 -13.22 -6.87 -13.96
C ILE A 401 -13.49 -6.92 -12.45
N LYS A 402 -14.66 -7.39 -12.00
CA LYS A 402 -14.92 -7.58 -10.57
C LYS A 402 -13.93 -8.59 -9.95
N GLU A 403 -13.73 -9.75 -10.57
CA GLU A 403 -12.75 -10.74 -10.10
C GLU A 403 -11.35 -10.14 -9.98
N TYR A 404 -10.96 -9.30 -10.93
CA TYR A 404 -9.70 -8.58 -10.90
C TYR A 404 -9.61 -7.59 -9.72
N LEU A 405 -10.65 -6.79 -9.49
CA LEU A 405 -10.70 -5.85 -8.38
C LEU A 405 -10.67 -6.57 -7.02
N PHE A 406 -11.29 -7.76 -6.92
CA PHE A 406 -11.17 -8.63 -5.75
C PHE A 406 -9.74 -9.16 -5.56
N ALA A 407 -9.09 -9.60 -6.64
CA ALA A 407 -7.69 -10.08 -6.59
C ALA A 407 -6.70 -8.98 -6.18
N LEU A 408 -7.00 -7.73 -6.51
CA LEU A 408 -6.27 -6.55 -6.02
C LEU A 408 -6.57 -6.20 -4.55
N GLU A 409 -7.52 -6.89 -3.91
CA GLU A 409 -8.12 -6.51 -2.61
C GLU A 409 -8.62 -5.05 -2.59
N LEU A 410 -9.07 -4.53 -3.72
CA LEU A 410 -9.62 -3.19 -3.83
C LEU A 410 -11.09 -3.13 -3.44
N ILE A 411 -11.79 -4.20 -3.67
CA ILE A 411 -13.18 -4.40 -3.25
C ILE A 411 -13.32 -5.70 -2.47
N GLU A 412 -14.31 -5.75 -1.57
CA GLU A 412 -14.67 -6.94 -0.83
C GLU A 412 -16.19 -7.05 -0.71
N GLU A 413 -16.72 -8.29 -0.62
CA GLU A 413 -18.15 -8.51 -0.41
C GLU A 413 -18.49 -8.40 1.07
N CYS A 414 -19.48 -7.59 1.38
CA CYS A 414 -20.06 -7.51 2.72
C CYS A 414 -21.10 -8.61 2.90
N PRO A 415 -21.01 -9.44 3.95
CA PRO A 415 -22.09 -10.33 4.32
C PRO A 415 -23.30 -9.52 4.81
N VAL A 416 -24.37 -9.57 4.04
CA VAL A 416 -25.69 -9.06 4.45
C VAL A 416 -26.58 -10.24 4.79
N LYS A 417 -27.17 -10.23 5.97
CA LYS A 417 -28.15 -11.23 6.39
C LYS A 417 -29.53 -10.57 6.46
N TYR A 418 -30.54 -11.30 6.03
CA TYR A 418 -31.91 -10.79 5.93
C TYR A 418 -32.81 -11.54 6.91
N LEU A 419 -33.63 -10.78 7.66
CA LEU A 419 -34.70 -11.31 8.48
C LEU A 419 -36.05 -10.88 7.92
N LEU A 420 -36.88 -11.86 7.55
CA LEU A 420 -38.25 -11.67 7.05
C LEU A 420 -38.35 -11.07 5.62
N ALA A 421 -37.27 -10.68 4.98
CA ALA A 421 -37.30 -10.20 3.60
C ALA A 421 -37.10 -11.35 2.61
N LYS A 422 -37.93 -11.40 1.55
CA LYS A 422 -37.63 -12.21 0.36
C LYS A 422 -36.65 -11.42 -0.48
N HIS A 423 -35.39 -11.73 -0.39
CA HIS A 423 -34.37 -11.19 -1.28
C HIS A 423 -33.77 -12.27 -2.17
N ASP A 424 -33.47 -11.94 -3.40
CA ASP A 424 -32.60 -12.73 -4.26
C ASP A 424 -31.17 -12.67 -3.68
N ASP A 425 -30.53 -13.82 -3.49
CA ASP A 425 -29.17 -13.99 -2.97
C ASP A 425 -28.06 -13.26 -3.78
N ASN A 426 -28.44 -12.44 -4.77
CA ASN A 426 -27.53 -11.81 -5.72
C ASN A 426 -27.13 -10.37 -5.40
N ASP A 427 -27.74 -9.70 -4.42
CA ASP A 427 -27.40 -8.31 -4.05
C ASP A 427 -26.40 -8.27 -2.89
N LYS A 428 -25.16 -8.69 -3.18
CA LYS A 428 -24.05 -8.54 -2.24
C LYS A 428 -23.56 -7.09 -2.26
N ASN A 429 -23.52 -6.45 -1.11
CA ASN A 429 -22.92 -5.12 -0.96
C ASN A 429 -21.41 -5.20 -1.18
N ILE A 430 -20.90 -4.40 -2.11
CA ILE A 430 -19.48 -4.28 -2.41
C ILE A 430 -18.90 -3.12 -1.59
N LEU A 431 -17.93 -3.43 -0.75
CA LEU A 431 -17.16 -2.47 0.03
C LEU A 431 -15.85 -2.13 -0.69
N PHE A 432 -15.44 -0.87 -0.62
CA PHE A 432 -14.12 -0.45 -1.09
C PHE A 432 -13.12 -0.42 0.05
N THR A 433 -11.96 -1.01 -0.16
CA THR A 433 -10.88 -1.08 0.83
C THR A 433 -10.09 0.23 0.95
N GLN A 434 -10.25 1.12 -0.04
CA GLN A 434 -9.63 2.44 -0.07
C GLN A 434 -10.70 3.54 -0.05
N PRO A 435 -11.03 4.07 1.14
CA PRO A 435 -12.10 5.07 1.29
C PRO A 435 -11.88 6.31 0.43
N GLY A 436 -10.67 6.85 0.40
CA GLY A 436 -10.35 8.07 -0.33
C GLY A 436 -10.68 7.99 -1.82
N MET A 437 -10.43 6.84 -2.45
CA MET A 437 -10.76 6.63 -3.86
C MET A 437 -12.28 6.71 -4.09
N ARG A 438 -13.08 6.09 -3.22
CA ARG A 438 -14.53 6.11 -3.33
C ARG A 438 -15.10 7.50 -3.07
N PHE A 439 -14.61 8.17 -2.02
CA PHE A 439 -15.04 9.52 -1.68
C PHE A 439 -14.77 10.51 -2.80
N CYS A 440 -13.60 10.43 -3.40
CA CYS A 440 -13.16 11.25 -4.51
C CYS A 440 -14.12 11.17 -5.70
N GLN A 441 -14.53 9.97 -6.12
CA GLN A 441 -15.47 9.78 -7.21
C GLN A 441 -16.89 10.26 -6.84
N ALA A 442 -17.34 9.97 -5.62
CA ALA A 442 -18.63 10.46 -5.15
C ALA A 442 -18.67 12.00 -5.11
N GLN A 443 -17.59 12.63 -4.67
CA GLN A 443 -17.46 14.08 -4.63
C GLN A 443 -17.45 14.69 -6.04
N ALA A 444 -16.70 14.10 -6.97
CA ALA A 444 -16.65 14.55 -8.36
C ALA A 444 -18.05 14.51 -9.02
N LEU A 445 -18.81 13.45 -8.76
CA LEU A 445 -20.18 13.32 -9.23
C LEU A 445 -21.08 14.42 -8.66
N VAL A 446 -21.01 14.68 -7.35
CA VAL A 446 -21.78 15.75 -6.71
C VAL A 446 -21.42 17.13 -7.29
N PHE A 447 -20.14 17.38 -7.56
CA PHE A 447 -19.71 18.63 -8.21
C PHE A 447 -20.16 18.75 -9.67
N SER A 448 -20.26 17.64 -10.40
CA SER A 448 -20.81 17.67 -11.77
C SER A 448 -22.27 18.12 -11.78
N LEU A 449 -23.06 17.66 -10.79
CA LEU A 449 -24.43 18.13 -10.60
C LEU A 449 -24.52 19.63 -10.35
N LYS A 450 -23.58 20.21 -9.60
CA LYS A 450 -23.57 21.67 -9.32
C LYS A 450 -23.51 22.50 -10.60
N LYS A 451 -22.91 21.98 -11.66
CA LYS A 451 -22.81 22.63 -12.98
C LYS A 451 -24.01 22.39 -13.88
N ASP A 452 -24.96 21.54 -13.49
CA ASP A 452 -26.12 21.22 -14.32
C ASP A 452 -27.11 22.36 -14.40
N LYS A 453 -27.74 22.49 -15.58
CA LYS A 453 -28.73 23.55 -15.87
C LYS A 453 -29.93 23.55 -14.94
N MET A 454 -30.28 22.39 -14.38
CA MET A 454 -31.39 22.25 -13.42
C MET A 454 -31.18 23.11 -12.17
N PHE A 455 -29.92 23.27 -11.75
CA PHE A 455 -29.53 24.06 -10.59
C PHE A 455 -29.24 25.53 -10.93
N SER A 456 -29.33 25.94 -12.20
CA SER A 456 -29.05 27.33 -12.64
C SER A 456 -29.99 28.38 -12.05
N SER A 457 -31.22 27.99 -11.65
CA SER A 457 -32.23 28.86 -11.03
C SER A 457 -32.03 29.03 -9.50
N ILE A 458 -31.07 28.35 -8.89
CA ILE A 458 -30.78 28.35 -7.46
C ILE A 458 -29.55 29.20 -7.24
N ASN A 459 -29.50 30.04 -6.19
CA ASN A 459 -28.35 30.86 -5.88
C ASN A 459 -27.18 29.97 -5.34
N GLU A 460 -25.95 30.47 -5.40
CA GLU A 460 -24.75 29.66 -5.04
C GLU A 460 -24.78 29.19 -3.58
N GLN A 461 -25.29 29.98 -2.64
CA GLN A 461 -25.37 29.57 -1.22
C GLN A 461 -26.34 28.41 -1.02
N GLU A 462 -27.44 28.40 -1.76
CA GLU A 462 -28.42 27.32 -1.73
C GLU A 462 -27.89 26.05 -2.39
N LYS A 463 -27.17 26.21 -3.51
CA LYS A 463 -26.45 25.09 -4.13
C LYS A 463 -25.46 24.48 -3.14
N ASP A 464 -24.58 25.30 -2.56
CA ASP A 464 -23.57 24.81 -1.59
C ASP A 464 -24.23 24.08 -0.41
N TYR A 465 -25.37 24.57 0.07
CA TYR A 465 -26.10 23.89 1.13
C TYR A 465 -26.58 22.48 0.72
N VAL A 466 -27.24 22.38 -0.45
CA VAL A 466 -27.73 21.08 -0.96
C VAL A 466 -26.56 20.11 -1.18
N PHE A 467 -25.49 20.56 -1.81
CA PHE A 467 -24.35 19.72 -2.10
C PHE A 467 -23.58 19.28 -0.84
N ASN A 468 -23.39 20.16 0.13
CA ASN A 468 -22.81 19.79 1.41
C ASN A 468 -23.66 18.75 2.14
N LYS A 469 -24.99 18.83 2.03
CA LYS A 469 -25.89 17.85 2.61
C LYS A 469 -25.76 16.48 1.93
N ILE A 470 -25.60 16.44 0.61
CA ILE A 470 -25.34 15.20 -0.13
C ILE A 470 -23.99 14.61 0.30
N ILE A 471 -22.96 15.43 0.39
CA ILE A 471 -21.62 15.00 0.83
C ILE A 471 -21.65 14.48 2.27
N ASP A 472 -22.42 15.08 3.17
CA ASP A 472 -22.59 14.58 4.53
C ASP A 472 -23.27 13.20 4.55
N GLY A 473 -24.28 12.98 3.69
CA GLY A 473 -24.89 11.66 3.48
C GLY A 473 -23.87 10.63 2.96
N VAL A 474 -23.07 11.02 1.95
CA VAL A 474 -21.96 10.19 1.43
C VAL A 474 -20.99 9.81 2.53
N LYS A 475 -20.56 10.77 3.37
CA LYS A 475 -19.65 10.50 4.51
C LYS A 475 -20.29 9.57 5.53
N GLY A 476 -21.59 9.72 5.80
CA GLY A 476 -22.36 8.85 6.69
C GLY A 476 -22.26 7.39 6.24
N ARG A 477 -22.62 7.14 5.00
CA ARG A 477 -22.59 5.80 4.41
C ARG A 477 -21.19 5.22 4.32
N MET A 478 -20.20 6.05 3.97
CA MET A 478 -18.80 5.62 3.96
C MET A 478 -18.29 5.24 5.33
N LEU A 479 -18.72 5.96 6.38
CA LEU A 479 -18.36 5.60 7.76
C LEU A 479 -18.90 4.22 8.14
N GLU A 480 -20.15 3.91 7.78
CA GLU A 480 -20.73 2.58 7.97
C GLU A 480 -19.89 1.50 7.27
N GLU A 481 -19.54 1.72 6.01
CA GLU A 481 -18.72 0.78 5.23
C GLU A 481 -17.32 0.58 5.82
N ILE A 482 -16.65 1.66 6.27
CA ILE A 482 -15.32 1.60 6.90
C ILE A 482 -15.38 0.77 8.18
N VAL A 483 -16.33 1.07 9.06
CA VAL A 483 -16.47 0.37 10.35
C VAL A 483 -16.77 -1.10 10.13
N LEU A 484 -17.69 -1.40 9.23
CA LEU A 484 -18.07 -2.78 8.87
C LEU A 484 -16.88 -3.54 8.30
N TYR A 485 -16.19 -2.97 7.32
CA TYR A 485 -15.05 -3.60 6.68
C TYR A 485 -13.88 -3.87 7.64
N GLU A 486 -13.48 -2.88 8.44
CA GLU A 486 -12.39 -3.06 9.40
C GLU A 486 -12.73 -4.08 10.48
N SER A 487 -13.98 -4.06 10.98
CA SER A 487 -14.45 -5.06 11.94
C SER A 487 -14.45 -6.47 11.34
N MET A 488 -14.96 -6.64 10.12
CA MET A 488 -14.92 -7.91 9.40
C MET A 488 -13.49 -8.44 9.29
N ARG A 489 -12.57 -7.60 8.86
CA ARG A 489 -11.20 -8.02 8.56
C ARG A 489 -10.40 -8.36 9.81
N LYS A 490 -10.49 -7.54 10.85
CA LYS A 490 -9.75 -7.73 12.10
C LYS A 490 -10.34 -8.82 13.00
N LEU A 491 -11.66 -8.98 13.02
CA LEU A 491 -12.34 -9.89 13.93
C LEU A 491 -12.66 -11.28 13.34
N LYS A 492 -12.43 -11.52 12.06
CA LYS A 492 -12.89 -12.72 11.32
C LYS A 492 -12.50 -14.07 11.92
N LYS A 493 -11.46 -14.14 12.75
CA LYS A 493 -11.02 -15.40 13.38
C LYS A 493 -12.01 -15.91 14.43
N GLU A 494 -12.58 -15.01 15.24
CA GLU A 494 -13.40 -15.36 16.39
C GLU A 494 -14.86 -14.94 16.24
N PHE A 495 -15.12 -13.97 15.36
CA PHE A 495 -16.43 -13.38 15.19
C PHE A 495 -16.90 -13.44 13.74
N ASP A 496 -18.22 -13.55 13.55
CA ASP A 496 -18.90 -13.22 12.31
C ASP A 496 -19.40 -11.78 12.40
N VAL A 497 -19.01 -10.98 11.41
CA VAL A 497 -19.42 -9.58 11.31
C VAL A 497 -20.23 -9.42 10.02
N PHE A 498 -21.42 -8.86 10.15
CA PHE A 498 -22.36 -8.71 9.04
C PHE A 498 -23.31 -7.55 9.26
N LYS A 499 -23.91 -7.06 8.17
CA LYS A 499 -25.06 -6.15 8.21
C LYS A 499 -26.34 -6.98 8.34
N LEU A 500 -27.31 -6.51 9.13
CA LEU A 500 -28.58 -7.22 9.31
C LEU A 500 -29.74 -6.34 8.84
N GLU A 501 -30.42 -6.79 7.79
CA GLU A 501 -31.55 -6.09 7.20
C GLU A 501 -32.89 -6.72 7.61
N PHE A 502 -33.87 -5.87 7.90
CA PHE A 502 -35.26 -6.20 8.13
C PHE A 502 -36.10 -5.63 6.98
N ILE A 503 -37.40 -5.90 6.95
CA ILE A 503 -38.30 -5.38 5.89
C ILE A 503 -38.27 -3.84 5.80
N ASP A 504 -38.18 -3.15 6.94
CA ASP A 504 -38.35 -1.70 7.05
C ASP A 504 -37.19 -0.96 7.70
N SER A 505 -36.10 -1.66 7.98
CA SER A 505 -34.96 -1.12 8.73
C SER A 505 -33.76 -2.05 8.68
N GLU A 506 -32.67 -1.64 9.33
CA GLU A 506 -31.44 -2.43 9.42
C GLU A 506 -30.75 -2.20 10.77
N PHE A 507 -29.85 -3.12 11.13
CA PHE A 507 -28.74 -2.85 12.03
C PHE A 507 -27.49 -2.68 11.17
N ASP A 508 -26.81 -1.55 11.29
CA ASP A 508 -25.67 -1.20 10.46
C ASP A 508 -24.55 -2.24 10.59
N MET A 509 -24.39 -2.84 11.79
CA MET A 509 -23.43 -3.94 12.00
C MET A 509 -23.86 -4.84 13.16
N VAL A 510 -23.68 -6.14 12.97
CA VAL A 510 -23.78 -7.17 14.02
C VAL A 510 -22.44 -7.89 14.14
N ILE A 511 -21.93 -8.01 15.35
CA ILE A 511 -20.73 -8.79 15.67
C ILE A 511 -21.16 -9.98 16.52
N MET A 512 -21.10 -11.20 15.97
CA MET A 512 -21.50 -12.43 16.62
C MET A 512 -20.28 -13.30 16.95
N ASN A 513 -20.14 -13.71 18.18
CA ASN A 513 -19.09 -14.66 18.58
C ASN A 513 -19.43 -16.07 18.05
N LYS A 514 -18.51 -16.67 17.30
CA LYS A 514 -18.70 -18.00 16.67
C LYS A 514 -18.80 -19.15 17.66
N LYS A 515 -18.31 -18.97 18.89
CA LYS A 515 -18.29 -20.03 19.91
C LYS A 515 -19.43 -19.91 20.90
N THR A 516 -19.71 -18.68 21.39
CA THR A 516 -20.72 -18.45 22.43
C THR A 516 -22.08 -18.11 21.87
N TYR A 517 -22.19 -17.77 20.59
CA TYR A 517 -23.41 -17.28 19.94
C TYR A 517 -23.99 -16.07 20.68
N GLU A 518 -23.11 -15.17 21.14
CA GLU A 518 -23.47 -13.88 21.71
C GLU A 518 -23.26 -12.79 20.69
N CYS A 519 -24.20 -11.86 20.61
CA CYS A 519 -24.21 -10.78 19.63
C CYS A 519 -24.04 -9.42 20.27
N LYS A 520 -23.33 -8.54 19.58
CA LYS A 520 -23.34 -7.09 19.80
C LYS A 520 -23.92 -6.42 18.58
N ILE A 521 -24.83 -5.49 18.75
CA ILE A 521 -25.49 -4.77 17.66
C ILE A 521 -25.11 -3.31 17.67
N TYR A 522 -24.95 -2.74 16.49
CA TYR A 522 -24.41 -1.40 16.30
C TYR A 522 -25.23 -0.60 15.30
N GLU A 523 -25.44 0.68 15.63
CA GLU A 523 -25.79 1.75 14.70
C GLU A 523 -24.56 2.63 14.51
N ILE A 524 -24.35 3.14 13.30
CA ILE A 524 -23.18 3.94 12.95
C ILE A 524 -23.65 5.28 12.40
N LYS A 525 -23.21 6.37 13.01
CA LYS A 525 -23.72 7.70 12.68
C LYS A 525 -22.60 8.72 12.51
N HIS A 526 -22.52 9.34 11.35
CA HIS A 526 -21.59 10.44 11.07
C HIS A 526 -22.06 11.75 11.71
N SER A 527 -22.22 11.75 13.04
CA SER A 527 -22.68 12.89 13.83
C SER A 527 -21.82 13.06 15.06
N LYS A 528 -21.64 14.30 15.52
CA LYS A 528 -21.09 14.64 16.84
C LYS A 528 -22.16 14.81 17.90
N ILE A 529 -23.42 14.92 17.49
CA ILE A 529 -24.56 15.18 18.36
C ILE A 529 -25.34 13.89 18.58
N LYS A 530 -25.77 13.65 19.83
CA LYS A 530 -26.61 12.53 20.22
C LYS A 530 -28.07 12.86 19.95
N ASP A 531 -28.80 11.90 19.39
CA ASP A 531 -30.23 12.01 19.12
C ASP A 531 -30.93 10.68 19.40
N ALA A 532 -32.08 10.70 20.02
CA ALA A 532 -32.87 9.52 20.33
C ALA A 532 -33.26 8.69 19.10
N ASN A 533 -33.37 9.32 17.94
CA ASN A 533 -33.66 8.63 16.68
C ASN A 533 -32.51 7.72 16.22
N GLN A 534 -31.26 7.98 16.67
CA GLN A 534 -30.07 7.23 16.26
C GLN A 534 -30.06 5.79 16.81
N TYR A 535 -30.75 5.51 17.91
CA TYR A 535 -30.83 4.18 18.50
C TYR A 535 -32.22 3.54 18.45
N ARG A 536 -33.17 4.15 17.72
CA ARG A 536 -34.56 3.67 17.63
C ARG A 536 -34.65 2.22 17.16
N HIS A 537 -33.78 1.81 16.22
CA HIS A 537 -33.81 0.47 15.65
C HIS A 537 -33.27 -0.58 16.62
N ILE A 538 -32.13 -0.30 17.28
CA ILE A 538 -31.48 -1.21 18.24
C ILE A 538 -32.18 -1.26 19.63
N THR A 539 -33.27 -0.52 19.80
CA THR A 539 -34.12 -0.60 21.00
C THR A 539 -35.51 -1.17 20.71
N ASN A 540 -35.82 -1.54 19.50
CA ASN A 540 -37.09 -2.13 19.10
C ASN A 540 -37.17 -3.61 19.57
N GLU A 541 -38.05 -3.91 20.51
CA GLU A 541 -38.16 -5.23 21.16
C GLU A 541 -38.42 -6.37 20.18
N ASN A 542 -39.28 -6.17 19.17
CA ASN A 542 -39.58 -7.21 18.17
C ASN A 542 -38.31 -7.57 17.37
N ARG A 543 -37.54 -6.57 16.91
CA ARG A 543 -36.30 -6.80 16.17
C ARG A 543 -35.23 -7.47 17.02
N LEU A 544 -35.12 -7.08 18.30
CA LEU A 544 -34.20 -7.72 19.24
C LEU A 544 -34.54 -9.20 19.41
N GLN A 545 -35.82 -9.53 19.65
CA GLN A 545 -36.27 -10.92 19.82
C GLN A 545 -36.03 -11.77 18.56
N GLU A 546 -36.27 -11.22 17.37
CA GLU A 546 -36.02 -11.94 16.12
C GLU A 546 -34.53 -12.14 15.87
N THR A 547 -33.72 -11.14 16.16
CA THR A 547 -32.26 -11.26 16.07
C THR A 547 -31.73 -12.31 17.04
N GLU A 548 -32.22 -12.33 18.30
CA GLU A 548 -31.80 -13.33 19.30
C GLU A 548 -32.19 -14.75 18.93
N LYS A 549 -33.35 -14.95 18.30
CA LYS A 549 -33.77 -16.28 17.80
C LYS A 549 -32.83 -16.83 16.74
N MET A 550 -32.28 -15.99 15.87
CA MET A 550 -31.48 -16.43 14.71
C MET A 550 -29.99 -16.40 15.00
N PHE A 551 -29.49 -15.43 15.74
CA PHE A 551 -28.07 -15.17 15.88
C PHE A 551 -27.56 -15.24 17.33
N GLY A 552 -28.44 -15.55 18.30
CA GLY A 552 -28.10 -15.72 19.70
C GLY A 552 -28.27 -14.44 20.54
N LYS A 553 -27.96 -14.54 21.83
CA LYS A 553 -28.24 -13.52 22.83
C LYS A 553 -27.54 -12.19 22.55
N ILE A 554 -28.28 -11.09 22.57
CA ILE A 554 -27.74 -9.74 22.45
C ILE A 554 -27.17 -9.30 23.80
N ILE A 555 -25.84 -9.11 23.85
CA ILE A 555 -25.11 -8.72 25.08
C ILE A 555 -24.71 -7.24 25.11
N GLY A 556 -24.91 -6.51 24.02
CA GLY A 556 -24.56 -5.08 23.94
C GLY A 556 -25.27 -4.37 22.80
N LYS A 557 -25.62 -3.11 23.01
CA LYS A 557 -26.28 -2.21 22.05
C LYS A 557 -25.48 -0.92 21.98
N TYR A 558 -24.95 -0.59 20.80
CA TYR A 558 -23.99 0.48 20.64
C TYR A 558 -24.39 1.44 19.51
N VAL A 559 -24.08 2.72 19.72
CA VAL A 559 -24.09 3.74 18.68
C VAL A 559 -22.65 4.22 18.49
N LEU A 560 -22.04 3.93 17.34
CA LEU A 560 -20.75 4.47 16.97
C LEU A 560 -20.95 5.84 16.33
N TYR A 561 -20.30 6.86 16.90
CA TYR A 561 -20.45 8.22 16.43
C TYR A 561 -19.16 9.03 16.64
N ARG A 562 -19.15 10.32 16.28
CA ARG A 562 -17.95 11.16 16.35
C ARG A 562 -17.77 11.94 17.65
N GLY A 563 -18.67 11.75 18.63
CA GLY A 563 -18.61 12.40 19.94
C GLY A 563 -17.94 11.55 21.02
N GLU A 564 -18.07 11.96 22.29
CA GLU A 564 -17.48 11.27 23.43
C GLU A 564 -18.30 10.06 23.88
N ASN A 565 -17.62 9.07 24.49
CA ASN A 565 -18.26 7.87 25.00
C ASN A 565 -19.25 8.21 26.12
N GLU A 566 -20.44 7.61 26.08
CA GLU A 566 -21.47 7.76 27.13
C GLU A 566 -22.40 6.57 27.17
N LYS A 567 -22.80 6.18 28.39
CA LYS A 567 -23.79 5.14 28.61
C LYS A 567 -25.13 5.75 28.94
N MET A 568 -26.15 5.40 28.14
CA MET A 568 -27.52 5.89 28.34
C MET A 568 -28.30 5.05 29.37
N ALA A 569 -29.31 5.65 29.99
CA ALA A 569 -30.15 4.99 30.98
C ALA A 569 -30.91 3.75 30.43
N ASN A 570 -31.17 3.70 29.12
CA ASN A 570 -31.84 2.57 28.46
C ASN A 570 -30.87 1.43 28.05
N GLY A 571 -29.62 1.45 28.53
CA GLY A 571 -28.61 0.41 28.26
C GLY A 571 -27.90 0.52 26.91
N VAL A 572 -28.19 1.53 26.09
CA VAL A 572 -27.43 1.84 24.87
C VAL A 572 -26.15 2.57 25.25
N GLU A 573 -25.05 2.20 24.64
CA GLU A 573 -23.76 2.86 24.82
C GLU A 573 -23.34 3.60 23.54
N TYR A 574 -23.09 4.91 23.67
CA TYR A 574 -22.47 5.71 22.65
C TYR A 574 -20.97 5.57 22.73
N LEU A 575 -20.31 5.22 21.64
CA LEU A 575 -18.87 5.06 21.55
C LEU A 575 -18.28 5.94 20.46
N ASN A 576 -17.15 6.55 20.76
CA ASN A 576 -16.39 7.28 19.76
C ASN A 576 -15.86 6.33 18.68
N VAL A 577 -16.20 6.58 17.43
CA VAL A 577 -15.88 5.72 16.29
C VAL A 577 -14.36 5.59 16.07
N CYS A 578 -13.59 6.66 16.25
CA CYS A 578 -12.12 6.61 16.11
C CYS A 578 -11.50 5.72 17.19
N SER A 579 -11.98 5.84 18.44
CA SER A 579 -11.53 4.99 19.54
C SER A 579 -11.90 3.53 19.32
N PHE A 580 -13.09 3.27 18.80
CA PHE A 580 -13.53 1.92 18.45
C PHE A 580 -12.63 1.31 17.38
N LEU A 581 -12.39 1.99 16.25
CA LEU A 581 -11.53 1.50 15.16
C LEU A 581 -10.08 1.27 15.60
N LYS A 582 -9.58 2.08 16.55
CA LYS A 582 -8.25 1.87 17.14
C LYS A 582 -8.20 0.68 18.11
N SER A 583 -9.32 0.28 18.68
CA SER A 583 -9.42 -0.85 19.61
C SER A 583 -9.59 -2.20 18.93
N LEU A 584 -9.95 -2.21 17.63
CA LEU A 584 -9.98 -3.41 16.82
C LEU A 584 -8.53 -3.91 16.61
#